data_4530e19c6433b3fffb3a4d1f7026751b
#
_entry.id   4530e19c6433b3fffb3a4d1f7026751b
#
_cell.length_a   1.000
_cell.length_b   1.000
_cell.length_c   1.000
_cell.angle_alpha   90.00
_cell.angle_beta   90.00
_cell.angle_gamma   90.00
#
_symmetry.space_group_name_H-M   'P 1'
#
loop_
_entity.id
_entity.type
_entity.pdbx_description
1 polymer ?
#
loop_
_entity_poly.entity_id
_entity_poly.type
_entity_poly.pdbx_seq_one_letter_code
_entity_poly.pdbx_strand_id
1 'polypeptide(L)'
;MTKLAIIGGSGFSKIPDLEITHREVCHTPFGEPSAALTHGRIAGSEVVFLPRHGATHTIPPHRVNYRANLWALHHLGIDSVIGVAAVGGITTEMAPGKVVVPDQIIDYTFGRDQTIYESDLQHVTHIDFTYPYCEQLRQQLIGA
;
A
#
# COMPACT_ATOMS: atom_id res chain seq x y z
N MET A 1 8.63 9.71 -15.46
CA MET A 1 7.95 10.25 -14.27
C MET A 1 7.65 9.09 -13.36
N THR A 2 8.02 9.18 -12.09
CA THR A 2 7.71 8.17 -11.07
C THR A 2 6.20 8.05 -10.93
N LYS A 3 5.68 6.83 -11.09
CA LYS A 3 4.24 6.58 -10.90
C LYS A 3 4.01 6.17 -9.44
N LEU A 4 3.26 7.00 -8.72
CA LEU A 4 3.00 6.83 -7.30
C LEU A 4 1.63 6.22 -7.04
N ALA A 5 1.57 5.25 -6.13
CA ALA A 5 0.31 4.80 -5.56
C ALA A 5 0.25 5.07 -4.04
N ILE A 6 -0.97 5.28 -3.56
CA ILE A 6 -1.27 5.41 -2.14
C ILE A 6 -2.26 4.30 -1.75
N ILE A 7 -1.87 3.47 -0.80
CA ILE A 7 -2.76 2.48 -0.18
C ILE A 7 -3.27 3.06 1.13
N GLY A 8 -4.57 3.41 1.17
CA GLY A 8 -5.23 3.99 2.34
C GLY A 8 -5.76 2.93 3.30
N GLY A 9 -5.69 3.20 4.59
CA GLY A 9 -6.25 2.40 5.67
C GLY A 9 -7.43 3.08 6.37
N SER A 10 -7.64 2.73 7.64
CA SER A 10 -8.67 3.35 8.48
C SER A 10 -8.45 4.87 8.60
N GLY A 11 -9.52 5.65 8.44
CA GLY A 11 -9.43 7.10 8.41
C GLY A 11 -8.93 7.69 7.09
N PHE A 12 -8.47 6.85 6.14
CA PHE A 12 -7.93 7.26 4.86
C PHE A 12 -8.58 6.48 3.71
N SER A 13 -9.92 6.42 3.72
CA SER A 13 -10.71 5.76 2.67
C SER A 13 -10.95 6.63 1.44
N LYS A 14 -10.67 7.93 1.58
CA LYS A 14 -10.73 8.94 0.51
C LYS A 14 -9.58 9.92 0.72
N ILE A 15 -9.07 10.46 -0.37
CA ILE A 15 -8.12 11.58 -0.34
C ILE A 15 -8.91 12.84 -0.67
N PRO A 16 -9.03 13.83 0.23
CA PRO A 16 -9.89 15.00 0.05
C PRO A 16 -9.61 15.78 -1.26
N ASP A 17 -8.34 15.99 -1.58
CA ASP A 17 -7.91 16.81 -2.72
C ASP A 17 -7.60 15.97 -3.97
N LEU A 18 -8.06 14.71 -4.02
CA LEU A 18 -7.89 13.86 -5.18
C LEU A 18 -8.91 14.22 -6.28
N GLU A 19 -8.44 14.82 -7.34
CA GLU A 19 -9.19 15.00 -8.57
C GLU A 19 -9.27 13.69 -9.33
N ILE A 20 -10.37 12.95 -9.14
CA ILE A 20 -10.53 11.61 -9.75
C ILE A 20 -10.71 11.74 -11.26
N THR A 21 -9.89 11.05 -12.02
CA THR A 21 -10.02 10.96 -13.48
C THR A 21 -10.87 9.76 -13.92
N HIS A 22 -10.57 8.58 -13.37
CA HIS A 22 -11.34 7.36 -13.64
C HIS A 22 -11.10 6.30 -12.56
N ARG A 23 -11.86 5.21 -12.63
CA ARG A 23 -11.64 4.01 -11.82
C ARG A 23 -11.41 2.82 -12.74
N GLU A 24 -10.48 1.97 -12.37
CA GLU A 24 -10.09 0.80 -13.12
C GLU A 24 -10.30 -0.46 -12.27
N VAL A 25 -11.02 -1.43 -12.82
CA VAL A 25 -11.14 -2.77 -12.23
C VAL A 25 -9.99 -3.60 -12.77
N CYS A 26 -9.18 -4.16 -11.87
CA CYS A 26 -8.04 -4.99 -12.23
C CYS A 26 -8.27 -6.41 -11.73
N HIS A 27 -8.29 -7.39 -12.63
CA HIS A 27 -8.33 -8.81 -12.28
C HIS A 27 -6.91 -9.34 -12.17
N THR A 28 -6.61 -10.06 -11.11
CA THR A 28 -5.27 -10.55 -10.85
C THR A 28 -5.21 -12.07 -10.75
N PRO A 29 -4.05 -12.71 -10.94
CA PRO A 29 -3.88 -14.15 -10.70
C PRO A 29 -4.13 -14.56 -9.26
N PHE A 30 -4.12 -13.60 -8.32
CA PHE A 30 -4.33 -13.81 -6.89
C PHE A 30 -5.78 -13.51 -6.46
N GLY A 31 -6.70 -13.33 -7.41
CA GLY A 31 -8.07 -12.88 -7.14
C GLY A 31 -8.23 -11.37 -7.21
N GLU A 32 -9.27 -10.85 -6.59
CA GLU A 32 -9.62 -9.43 -6.69
C GLU A 32 -8.85 -8.58 -5.67
N PRO A 33 -8.38 -7.39 -6.09
CA PRO A 33 -7.91 -6.35 -5.16
C PRO A 33 -9.03 -5.88 -4.22
N SER A 34 -8.65 -5.16 -3.17
CA SER A 34 -9.60 -4.65 -2.17
C SER A 34 -10.68 -3.72 -2.74
N ALA A 35 -10.40 -3.05 -3.84
CA ALA A 35 -11.34 -2.21 -4.58
C ALA A 35 -10.81 -1.92 -5.99
N ALA A 36 -11.65 -1.32 -6.83
CA ALA A 36 -11.19 -0.71 -8.09
C ALA A 36 -10.14 0.38 -7.79
N LEU A 37 -9.09 0.40 -8.60
CA LEU A 37 -8.02 1.39 -8.51
C LEU A 37 -8.55 2.75 -8.93
N THR A 38 -8.36 3.77 -8.11
CA THR A 38 -8.83 5.13 -8.38
C THR A 38 -7.66 5.96 -8.90
N HIS A 39 -7.73 6.34 -10.16
CA HIS A 39 -6.75 7.23 -10.79
C HIS A 39 -7.17 8.67 -10.59
N GLY A 40 -6.21 9.54 -10.33
CA GLY A 40 -6.46 10.95 -10.14
C GLY A 40 -5.21 11.78 -10.06
N ARG A 41 -5.40 13.04 -9.64
CA ARG A 41 -4.32 14.01 -9.44
C ARG A 41 -4.41 14.65 -8.07
N ILE A 42 -3.25 14.85 -7.45
CA ILE A 42 -3.09 15.64 -6.23
C ILE A 42 -2.02 16.69 -6.52
N ALA A 43 -2.33 17.97 -6.36
CA ALA A 43 -1.43 19.09 -6.65
C ALA A 43 -0.78 18.98 -8.04
N GLY A 44 -1.53 18.53 -9.04
CA GLY A 44 -1.06 18.34 -10.42
C GLY A 44 -0.27 17.05 -10.69
N SER A 45 0.08 16.29 -9.67
CA SER A 45 0.80 15.01 -9.81
C SER A 45 -0.17 13.84 -9.95
N GLU A 46 0.10 12.94 -10.88
CA GLU A 46 -0.71 11.72 -11.07
C GLU A 46 -0.47 10.73 -9.94
N VAL A 47 -1.57 10.21 -9.39
CA VAL A 47 -1.55 9.19 -8.33
C VAL A 47 -2.61 8.13 -8.57
N VAL A 48 -2.34 6.91 -8.10
CA VAL A 48 -3.31 5.83 -8.00
C VAL A 48 -3.63 5.60 -6.53
N PHE A 49 -4.91 5.57 -6.20
CA PHE A 49 -5.37 5.33 -4.83
C PHE A 49 -6.09 3.99 -4.72
N LEU A 50 -5.76 3.23 -3.68
CA LEU A 50 -6.40 1.95 -3.35
C LEU A 50 -6.81 1.92 -1.87
N PRO A 51 -8.12 1.87 -1.55
CA PRO A 51 -8.58 1.71 -0.17
C PRO A 51 -8.38 0.25 0.26
N ARG A 52 -7.43 -0.01 1.17
CA ARG A 52 -7.05 -1.36 1.62
C ARG A 52 -8.20 -2.17 2.18
N HIS A 53 -9.12 -1.54 2.86
CA HIS A 53 -10.30 -2.18 3.48
C HIS A 53 -11.55 -2.16 2.59
N GLY A 54 -11.40 -1.91 1.30
CA GLY A 54 -12.50 -1.75 0.35
C GLY A 54 -13.11 -0.37 0.33
N ALA A 55 -13.90 -0.07 -0.71
CA ALA A 55 -14.52 1.24 -0.90
C ALA A 55 -15.49 1.62 0.24
N THR A 56 -16.13 0.63 0.85
CA THR A 56 -17.08 0.76 1.96
C THR A 56 -16.48 0.44 3.33
N HIS A 57 -15.17 0.20 3.38
CA HIS A 57 -14.42 -0.13 4.60
C HIS A 57 -14.96 -1.38 5.32
N THR A 58 -15.27 -2.42 4.56
CA THR A 58 -15.88 -3.69 5.08
C THR A 58 -14.92 -4.87 5.10
N ILE A 59 -13.73 -4.75 4.52
CA ILE A 59 -12.74 -5.83 4.50
C ILE A 59 -11.89 -5.76 5.77
N PRO A 60 -11.98 -6.75 6.68
CA PRO A 60 -11.16 -6.76 7.88
C PRO A 60 -9.68 -7.05 7.54
N PRO A 61 -8.71 -6.66 8.39
CA PRO A 61 -7.28 -6.75 8.09
C PRO A 61 -6.79 -8.13 7.64
N HIS A 62 -7.30 -9.19 8.26
CA HIS A 62 -6.92 -10.58 7.95
C HIS A 62 -7.53 -11.13 6.64
N ARG A 63 -8.45 -10.37 6.02
CA ARG A 63 -9.10 -10.74 4.74
C ARG A 63 -8.65 -9.85 3.58
N VAL A 64 -7.79 -8.87 3.83
CA VAL A 64 -7.21 -8.05 2.77
C VAL A 64 -6.34 -8.93 1.87
N ASN A 65 -6.61 -8.90 0.57
CA ASN A 65 -5.80 -9.60 -0.42
C ASN A 65 -4.59 -8.75 -0.81
N TYR A 66 -3.54 -8.82 0.01
CA TYR A 66 -2.32 -8.02 -0.17
C TYR A 66 -1.60 -8.36 -1.49
N ARG A 67 -1.62 -9.64 -1.90
CA ARG A 67 -1.00 -10.11 -3.16
C ARG A 67 -1.69 -9.48 -4.37
N ALA A 68 -3.01 -9.55 -4.42
CA ALA A 68 -3.78 -8.93 -5.50
C ALA A 68 -3.60 -7.41 -5.54
N ASN A 69 -3.59 -6.74 -4.38
CA ASN A 69 -3.38 -5.30 -4.31
C ASN A 69 -2.02 -4.88 -4.88
N LEU A 70 -0.94 -5.54 -4.47
CA LEU A 70 0.41 -5.21 -4.95
C LEU A 70 0.62 -5.61 -6.41
N TRP A 71 0.09 -6.76 -6.82
CA TRP A 71 0.16 -7.21 -8.21
C TRP A 71 -0.54 -6.22 -9.15
N ALA A 72 -1.74 -5.76 -8.78
CA ALA A 72 -2.49 -4.80 -9.60
C ALA A 72 -1.72 -3.48 -9.77
N LEU A 73 -1.13 -2.95 -8.71
CA LEU A 73 -0.31 -1.75 -8.79
C LEU A 73 0.93 -1.95 -9.66
N HIS A 74 1.63 -3.08 -9.50
CA HIS A 74 2.77 -3.43 -10.33
C HIS A 74 2.38 -3.56 -11.81
N HIS A 75 1.24 -4.20 -12.11
CA HIS A 75 0.73 -4.38 -13.48
C HIS A 75 0.46 -3.03 -14.17
N LEU A 76 0.03 -2.01 -13.43
CA LEU A 76 -0.13 -0.64 -13.92
C LEU A 76 1.20 0.11 -14.11
N GLY A 77 2.33 -0.52 -13.80
CA GLY A 77 3.65 0.10 -13.86
C GLY A 77 3.86 1.14 -12.76
N ILE A 78 3.23 0.96 -11.60
CA ILE A 78 3.52 1.74 -10.39
C ILE A 78 4.87 1.27 -9.84
N ASP A 79 5.77 2.20 -9.60
CA ASP A 79 7.12 1.96 -9.09
C ASP A 79 7.30 2.40 -7.63
N SER A 80 6.38 3.18 -7.11
CA SER A 80 6.44 3.70 -5.74
C SER A 80 5.08 3.61 -5.04
N VAL A 81 5.06 3.04 -3.84
CA VAL A 81 3.83 2.85 -3.05
C VAL A 81 4.00 3.42 -1.66
N ILE A 82 3.07 4.28 -1.24
CA ILE A 82 2.95 4.77 0.13
C ILE A 82 1.77 4.07 0.80
N GLY A 83 2.06 3.28 1.85
CA GLY A 83 1.04 2.67 2.70
C GLY A 83 0.71 3.57 3.88
N VAL A 84 -0.54 4.02 3.99
CA VAL A 84 -1.00 4.84 5.12
C VAL A 84 -1.84 4.00 6.07
N ALA A 85 -1.50 4.02 7.36
CA ALA A 85 -2.22 3.28 8.39
C ALA A 85 -2.36 4.10 9.68
N ALA A 86 -3.53 4.04 10.31
CA ALA A 86 -3.70 4.47 11.68
C ALA A 86 -3.19 3.37 12.61
N VAL A 87 -2.31 3.72 13.53
CA VAL A 87 -1.66 2.79 14.46
C VAL A 87 -1.65 3.34 15.88
N GLY A 88 -1.51 2.46 16.87
CA GLY A 88 -1.28 2.87 18.26
C GLY A 88 0.19 3.17 18.49
N GLY A 89 0.49 4.34 19.05
CA GLY A 89 1.84 4.67 19.52
C GLY A 89 2.17 3.97 20.83
N ILE A 90 3.38 3.44 20.95
CA ILE A 90 3.86 2.76 22.19
C ILE A 90 4.66 3.74 23.06
N THR A 91 5.43 4.62 22.45
CA THR A 91 6.26 5.59 23.18
C THR A 91 5.55 6.94 23.31
N THR A 92 6.00 7.77 24.24
CA THR A 92 5.41 9.09 24.51
C THR A 92 5.52 10.06 23.34
N GLU A 93 6.55 9.91 22.52
CA GLU A 93 6.77 10.72 21.33
C GLU A 93 5.74 10.42 20.22
N MET A 94 5.12 9.23 20.27
CA MET A 94 4.13 8.77 19.29
C MET A 94 2.69 9.06 19.78
N ALA A 95 2.46 10.26 20.25
CA ALA A 95 1.14 10.72 20.71
C ALA A 95 0.14 10.83 19.52
N PRO A 96 -1.18 10.84 19.79
CA PRO A 96 -2.19 11.05 18.76
C PRO A 96 -1.93 12.28 17.89
N GLY A 97 -2.11 12.15 16.57
CA GLY A 97 -1.86 13.21 15.60
C GLY A 97 -0.41 13.29 15.10
N LYS A 98 0.48 12.42 15.59
CA LYS A 98 1.84 12.32 15.05
C LYS A 98 1.87 11.44 13.81
N VAL A 99 2.63 11.88 12.80
CA VAL A 99 2.98 11.09 11.62
C VAL A 99 4.34 10.46 11.86
N VAL A 100 4.45 9.16 11.58
CA VAL A 100 5.68 8.38 11.74
C VAL A 100 6.03 7.75 10.40
N VAL A 101 7.27 7.88 9.97
CA VAL A 101 7.82 7.20 8.79
C VAL A 101 8.78 6.13 9.30
N PRO A 102 8.39 4.84 9.29
CA PRO A 102 9.20 3.77 9.84
C PRO A 102 10.44 3.49 8.97
N ASP A 103 11.47 2.96 9.60
CA ASP A 103 12.68 2.45 8.94
C ASP A 103 12.79 0.93 9.00
N GLN A 104 12.04 0.30 9.91
CA GLN A 104 12.07 -1.14 10.10
C GLN A 104 10.70 -1.68 10.48
N ILE A 105 10.52 -2.99 10.32
CA ILE A 105 9.28 -3.69 10.66
C ILE A 105 9.58 -5.03 11.34
N ILE A 106 8.77 -5.36 12.31
CA ILE A 106 8.68 -6.71 12.88
C ILE A 106 7.29 -7.25 12.52
N ASP A 107 7.24 -8.30 11.71
CA ASP A 107 5.97 -8.89 11.28
C ASP A 107 5.60 -10.07 12.18
N TYR A 108 4.61 -9.86 13.04
CA TYR A 108 3.98 -10.90 13.86
C TYR A 108 2.70 -11.47 13.25
N THR A 109 2.38 -11.10 12.01
CA THR A 109 1.19 -11.66 11.35
C THR A 109 1.42 -13.12 10.95
N PHE A 110 0.37 -13.93 11.02
CA PHE A 110 0.39 -15.33 10.62
C PHE A 110 -0.94 -15.73 9.99
N GLY A 111 -0.96 -16.88 9.32
CA GLY A 111 -2.17 -17.41 8.69
C GLY A 111 -2.69 -16.57 7.52
N ARG A 112 -1.80 -15.81 6.85
CA ARG A 112 -2.08 -15.03 5.65
C ARG A 112 -1.20 -15.50 4.51
N ASP A 113 -1.69 -15.26 3.30
CA ASP A 113 -0.86 -15.39 2.10
C ASP A 113 0.13 -14.22 2.05
N GLN A 114 1.40 -14.53 2.29
CA GLN A 114 2.44 -13.52 2.54
C GLN A 114 3.37 -13.28 1.37
N THR A 115 3.28 -14.09 0.31
CA THR A 115 4.21 -14.01 -0.82
C THR A 115 3.49 -14.15 -2.16
N ILE A 116 4.01 -13.49 -3.17
CA ILE A 116 3.63 -13.70 -4.57
C ILE A 116 4.45 -14.86 -5.20
N TYR A 117 5.47 -15.35 -4.52
CA TYR A 117 6.34 -16.44 -4.95
C TYR A 117 5.90 -17.73 -4.25
N GLU A 118 4.80 -18.34 -4.72
CA GLU A 118 4.17 -19.46 -4.02
C GLU A 118 4.20 -20.79 -4.80
N SER A 119 3.94 -20.72 -6.11
CA SER A 119 3.85 -21.88 -6.99
C SER A 119 4.59 -21.66 -8.30
N ASP A 120 4.87 -22.75 -9.00
CA ASP A 120 5.46 -22.75 -10.34
C ASP A 120 6.81 -22.04 -10.44
N LEU A 121 7.54 -21.95 -9.32
CA LEU A 121 8.86 -21.35 -9.28
C LEU A 121 9.90 -22.26 -9.98
N GLN A 122 10.60 -21.71 -10.94
CA GLN A 122 11.77 -22.41 -11.52
C GLN A 122 12.98 -22.40 -10.57
N HIS A 123 13.05 -21.38 -9.70
CA HIS A 123 14.08 -21.24 -8.65
C HIS A 123 13.47 -20.63 -7.40
N VAL A 124 14.05 -20.94 -6.24
CA VAL A 124 13.71 -20.25 -4.99
C VAL A 124 14.11 -18.78 -5.10
N THR A 125 13.20 -17.89 -4.77
CA THR A 125 13.46 -16.45 -4.76
C THR A 125 13.79 -16.01 -3.34
N HIS A 126 14.98 -15.48 -3.14
CA HIS A 126 15.42 -14.87 -1.88
C HIS A 126 15.32 -13.37 -1.99
N ILE A 127 14.64 -12.74 -1.02
CA ILE A 127 14.52 -11.28 -0.91
C ILE A 127 15.39 -10.83 0.26
N ASP A 128 16.30 -9.88 0.01
CA ASP A 128 16.97 -9.18 1.09
C ASP A 128 15.98 -8.23 1.77
N PHE A 129 15.68 -8.50 3.02
CA PHE A 129 14.73 -7.74 3.83
C PHE A 129 15.40 -6.96 4.96
N THR A 130 16.72 -6.76 4.86
CA THR A 130 17.51 -5.96 5.83
C THR A 130 16.99 -4.53 5.91
N TYR A 131 16.64 -3.96 4.76
CA TYR A 131 16.01 -2.64 4.64
C TYR A 131 14.67 -2.77 3.93
N PRO A 132 13.56 -2.96 4.69
CA PRO A 132 12.27 -3.30 4.11
C PRO A 132 11.58 -2.14 3.39
N TYR A 133 12.01 -0.90 3.63
CA TYR A 133 11.45 0.29 3.01
C TYR A 133 12.44 0.93 2.03
N CYS A 134 11.90 1.58 0.99
CA CYS A 134 12.69 2.37 0.05
C CYS A 134 13.25 3.61 0.75
N GLU A 135 14.56 3.64 1.01
CA GLU A 135 15.20 4.73 1.75
C GLU A 135 15.06 6.08 1.03
N GLN A 136 15.12 6.11 -0.29
CA GLN A 136 14.93 7.33 -1.07
C GLN A 136 13.54 7.93 -0.83
N LEU A 137 12.47 7.11 -0.92
CA LEU A 137 11.10 7.57 -0.68
C LEU A 137 10.91 7.95 0.79
N ARG A 138 11.51 7.19 1.71
CA ARG A 138 11.48 7.46 3.14
C ARG A 138 12.07 8.83 3.47
N GLN A 139 13.24 9.17 2.92
CA GLN A 139 13.86 10.49 3.12
C GLN A 139 13.04 11.63 2.54
N GLN A 140 12.40 11.43 1.40
CA GLN A 140 11.47 12.42 0.83
C GLN A 140 10.27 12.67 1.74
N LEU A 141 9.70 11.61 2.33
CA LEU A 141 8.58 11.75 3.27
C LEU A 141 8.97 12.43 4.59
N ILE A 142 10.20 12.22 5.07
CA ILE A 142 10.71 12.88 6.30
C ILE A 142 10.97 14.36 6.04
N GLY A 143 11.40 14.71 4.83
CA GLY A 143 11.74 16.08 4.46
C GLY A 143 10.56 16.95 4.04
N ALA A 144 9.36 16.35 3.89
CA ALA A 144 8.13 17.06 3.48
C ALA A 144 7.38 17.63 4.67
#